data_90e6255e2ba8583f3f8e10a30c350109
#
_entry.id   90e6255e2ba8583f3f8e10a30c350109
#
_cell.length_a   1.000
_cell.length_b   1.000
_cell.length_c   1.000
_cell.angle_alpha   90.00
_cell.angle_beta   90.00
_cell.angle_gamma   90.00
#
_symmetry.space_group_name_H-M   'P 1'
#
loop_
_entity.id
_entity.type
_entity.pdbx_description
1 polymer ?
#
loop_
_entity_poly.entity_id
_entity_poly.type
_entity_poly.pdbx_seq_one_letter_code
_entity_poly.pdbx_strand_id
1 'polypeptide(L)'
;MKRFLAILLACVLCTGLAASAELSGKVTVYMPSPSGLADKLAAGFTAATGVAVEQFQGTTGEILARLEAEEANTVADVVILASWSDGLSMKQGGKLVSYTPANADKVVEGWIDADSMLFGYSASAVGVIYNTIVVPELSADWSELADAQYAGQLAIPDPEKSGSCKDFVAGYVNAYGWDDLQAMADNGMVVPGANKAALEAVTTGEVGILVAGVDYNAYSSMAKGEPLSIYYPAGGTVVNPRPAMILSTAPNADNAKAFIDYLFSDEAQQLVTEAYLLPGRSDIKCENRSNLEDIPQIACDWDAMLAISTESAAQLNAICK
;
A
#
# COMPACT_ATOMS: atom_id res chain seq x y z
N MET A 1 55.64 -10.20 63.72
CA MET A 1 54.92 -8.99 63.25
C MET A 1 54.99 -8.99 61.73
N LYS A 2 53.93 -9.56 61.04
CA LYS A 2 53.83 -9.64 59.59
C LYS A 2 52.64 -8.80 59.17
N ARG A 3 52.91 -7.70 58.43
CA ARG A 3 51.85 -6.84 57.88
C ARG A 3 51.37 -7.47 56.57
N PHE A 4 50.09 -7.85 56.49
CA PHE A 4 49.43 -8.23 55.27
C PHE A 4 48.85 -6.96 54.60
N LEU A 5 49.37 -6.69 53.42
CA LEU A 5 48.87 -5.64 52.53
C LEU A 5 47.79 -6.26 51.62
N ALA A 6 46.52 -5.89 51.83
CA ALA A 6 45.42 -6.29 50.96
C ALA A 6 45.31 -5.30 49.82
N ILE A 7 45.59 -5.74 48.61
CA ILE A 7 45.38 -4.99 47.37
C ILE A 7 43.90 -5.23 46.95
N LEU A 8 43.10 -4.19 47.03
CA LEU A 8 41.71 -4.19 46.55
C LEU A 8 41.73 -3.88 45.06
N LEU A 9 41.51 -4.90 44.22
CA LEU A 9 41.36 -4.78 42.77
C LEU A 9 39.94 -4.29 42.46
N ALA A 10 39.76 -2.99 42.18
CA ALA A 10 38.51 -2.42 41.74
C ALA A 10 38.33 -2.76 40.23
N CYS A 11 37.52 -3.78 39.93
CA CYS A 11 37.03 -4.00 38.59
C CYS A 11 36.00 -2.90 38.25
N VAL A 12 36.40 -1.92 37.47
CA VAL A 12 35.49 -0.98 36.82
C VAL A 12 34.83 -1.74 35.67
N LEU A 13 33.61 -2.23 35.92
CA LEU A 13 32.71 -2.67 34.84
C LEU A 13 32.27 -1.40 34.07
N CYS A 14 32.93 -1.10 32.98
CA CYS A 14 32.42 -0.21 31.94
C CYS A 14 31.25 -0.94 31.25
N THR A 15 30.06 -0.86 31.80
CA THR A 15 28.82 -1.11 31.03
C THR A 15 28.75 0.01 30.01
N GLY A 16 29.16 -0.29 28.77
CA GLY A 16 28.86 0.58 27.63
C GLY A 16 27.36 0.67 27.48
N LEU A 17 26.75 1.70 28.03
CA LEU A 17 25.44 2.14 27.54
C LEU A 17 25.71 2.57 26.08
N ALA A 18 25.26 1.77 25.13
CA ALA A 18 24.99 2.28 23.81
C ALA A 18 23.95 3.38 24.01
N ALA A 19 24.38 4.64 23.94
CA ALA A 19 23.47 5.77 23.90
C ALA A 19 22.66 5.60 22.61
N SER A 20 21.41 5.14 22.73
CA SER A 20 20.42 5.33 21.67
C SER A 20 20.42 6.83 21.38
N ALA A 21 20.72 7.24 20.16
CA ALA A 21 20.62 8.64 19.78
C ALA A 21 19.20 9.09 20.13
N GLU A 22 19.09 10.16 20.92
CA GLU A 22 17.78 10.70 21.31
C GLU A 22 17.14 11.25 20.02
N LEU A 23 16.04 10.60 19.59
CA LEU A 23 15.30 11.05 18.42
C LEU A 23 14.77 12.46 18.65
N SER A 24 14.91 13.33 17.66
CA SER A 24 14.44 14.73 17.75
C SER A 24 14.20 15.32 16.37
N GLY A 25 13.58 16.48 16.33
CA GLY A 25 13.29 17.18 15.09
C GLY A 25 12.07 16.62 14.38
N LYS A 26 12.22 16.22 13.11
CA LYS A 26 11.10 15.79 12.27
C LYS A 26 11.44 14.58 11.38
N VAL A 27 10.39 13.96 10.85
CA VAL A 27 10.44 13.06 9.70
C VAL A 27 9.42 13.52 8.65
N THR A 28 9.81 13.53 7.38
CA THR A 28 8.91 13.88 6.27
C THR A 28 8.48 12.61 5.54
N VAL A 29 7.16 12.36 5.49
CA VAL A 29 6.57 11.14 4.95
C VAL A 29 5.62 11.46 3.80
N TYR A 30 5.85 10.86 2.63
CA TYR A 30 4.93 10.93 1.49
C TYR A 30 4.12 9.64 1.41
N MET A 31 2.78 9.74 1.43
CA MET A 31 1.95 8.54 1.49
C MET A 31 0.59 8.69 0.82
N PRO A 32 0.11 7.65 0.11
CA PRO A 32 -1.23 7.60 -0.50
C PRO A 32 -2.25 6.94 0.43
N SER A 33 -2.09 7.06 1.73
CA SER A 33 -2.97 6.42 2.72
C SER A 33 -4.31 7.17 2.86
N PRO A 34 -5.38 6.51 3.34
CA PRO A 34 -6.57 7.24 3.77
C PRO A 34 -6.17 8.34 4.76
N SER A 35 -6.64 9.56 4.55
CA SER A 35 -6.20 10.73 5.33
C SER A 35 -6.36 10.52 6.84
N GLY A 36 -7.47 9.92 7.26
CA GLY A 36 -7.68 9.62 8.68
C GLY A 36 -6.68 8.63 9.27
N LEU A 37 -6.15 7.68 8.48
CA LEU A 37 -5.07 6.79 8.90
C LEU A 37 -3.73 7.52 8.95
N ALA A 38 -3.40 8.28 7.90
CA ALA A 38 -2.16 9.03 7.83
C ALA A 38 -1.99 9.97 9.03
N ASP A 39 -3.05 10.71 9.37
CA ASP A 39 -3.07 11.63 10.51
C ASP A 39 -2.91 10.89 11.85
N LYS A 40 -3.57 9.74 12.03
CA LYS A 40 -3.45 8.91 13.23
C LYS A 40 -2.04 8.33 13.38
N LEU A 41 -1.44 7.80 12.30
CA LEU A 41 -0.08 7.29 12.31
C LEU A 41 0.93 8.40 12.67
N ALA A 42 0.78 9.59 12.09
CA ALA A 42 1.63 10.74 12.40
C ALA A 42 1.51 11.15 13.88
N ALA A 43 0.29 11.23 14.39
CA ALA A 43 0.03 11.60 15.79
C ALA A 43 0.59 10.55 16.77
N GLY A 44 0.36 9.26 16.51
CA GLY A 44 0.86 8.17 17.34
C GLY A 44 2.38 8.10 17.36
N PHE A 45 3.03 8.23 16.20
CA PHE A 45 4.49 8.28 16.12
C PHE A 45 5.05 9.48 16.92
N THR A 46 4.46 10.67 16.76
CA THR A 46 4.89 11.87 17.52
C THR A 46 4.68 11.66 19.01
N ALA A 47 3.58 11.06 19.44
CA ALA A 47 3.33 10.77 20.85
C ALA A 47 4.34 9.76 21.42
N ALA A 48 4.73 8.76 20.64
CA ALA A 48 5.67 7.72 21.07
C ALA A 48 7.13 8.19 21.11
N THR A 49 7.52 9.13 20.25
CA THR A 49 8.94 9.47 20.02
C THR A 49 9.30 10.93 20.30
N GLY A 50 8.32 11.83 20.32
CA GLY A 50 8.55 13.28 20.36
C GLY A 50 8.96 13.88 19.00
N VAL A 51 9.15 13.07 17.95
CA VAL A 51 9.51 13.53 16.60
C VAL A 51 8.27 14.02 15.88
N ALA A 52 8.33 15.21 15.29
CA ALA A 52 7.23 15.74 14.46
C ALA A 52 7.16 15.02 13.11
N VAL A 53 5.94 14.74 12.62
CA VAL A 53 5.73 14.17 11.28
C VAL A 53 5.22 15.25 10.35
N GLU A 54 5.99 15.59 9.33
CA GLU A 54 5.52 16.34 8.18
C GLU A 54 5.06 15.35 7.11
N GLN A 55 3.85 15.55 6.57
CA GLN A 55 3.32 14.60 5.59
C GLN A 55 2.83 15.27 4.32
N PHE A 56 3.04 14.57 3.20
CA PHE A 56 2.37 14.85 1.95
C PHE A 56 1.46 13.68 1.62
N GLN A 57 0.17 13.94 1.51
CA GLN A 57 -0.84 12.97 1.14
C GLN A 57 -1.24 13.18 -0.32
N GLY A 58 -1.15 12.15 -1.13
CA GLY A 58 -1.49 12.19 -2.56
C GLY A 58 -1.71 10.79 -3.11
N THR A 59 -2.06 10.67 -4.36
CA THR A 59 -2.07 9.38 -5.09
C THR A 59 -0.64 8.89 -5.32
N THR A 60 -0.46 7.61 -5.65
CA THR A 60 0.86 7.08 -6.03
C THR A 60 1.48 7.88 -7.16
N GLY A 61 0.71 8.21 -8.21
CA GLY A 61 1.20 9.02 -9.33
C GLY A 61 1.63 10.43 -8.92
N GLU A 62 0.87 11.11 -8.04
CA GLU A 62 1.24 12.45 -7.54
C GLU A 62 2.51 12.41 -6.69
N ILE A 63 2.68 11.36 -5.87
CA ILE A 63 3.89 11.18 -5.05
C ILE A 63 5.11 10.97 -5.95
N LEU A 64 5.01 10.10 -6.95
CA LEU A 64 6.12 9.83 -7.89
C LEU A 64 6.49 11.09 -8.69
N ALA A 65 5.50 11.83 -9.20
CA ALA A 65 5.73 13.09 -9.90
C ALA A 65 6.40 14.15 -9.00
N ARG A 66 6.01 14.19 -7.72
CA ARG A 66 6.62 15.10 -6.75
C ARG A 66 8.06 14.72 -6.44
N LEU A 67 8.35 13.43 -6.25
CA LEU A 67 9.73 12.94 -6.04
C LEU A 67 10.63 13.23 -7.22
N GLU A 68 10.12 13.12 -8.46
CA GLU A 68 10.84 13.50 -9.67
C GLU A 68 11.13 15.01 -9.69
N ALA A 69 10.14 15.84 -9.40
CA ALA A 69 10.31 17.29 -9.34
C ALA A 69 11.29 17.75 -8.24
N GLU A 70 11.41 16.99 -7.16
CA GLU A 70 12.28 17.25 -6.01
C GLU A 70 13.64 16.52 -6.08
N GLU A 71 13.96 15.83 -7.18
CA GLU A 71 15.16 14.97 -7.27
C GLU A 71 16.45 15.68 -6.89
N ALA A 72 16.59 16.97 -7.27
CA ALA A 72 17.75 17.78 -6.92
C ALA A 72 17.77 18.25 -5.44
N ASN A 73 16.65 18.15 -4.74
CA ASN A 73 16.47 18.74 -3.40
C ASN A 73 15.38 17.95 -2.63
N THR A 74 15.57 16.66 -2.50
CA THR A 74 14.62 15.77 -1.82
C THR A 74 14.44 16.19 -0.37
N VAL A 75 13.20 16.36 0.07
CA VAL A 75 12.83 16.68 1.46
C VAL A 75 12.18 15.49 2.18
N ALA A 76 11.72 14.49 1.44
CA ALA A 76 11.12 13.29 2.00
C ALA A 76 12.18 12.37 2.61
N ASP A 77 11.85 11.80 3.75
CA ASP A 77 12.65 10.77 4.42
C ASP A 77 12.10 9.38 4.12
N VAL A 78 10.76 9.25 4.20
CA VAL A 78 10.03 8.00 3.97
C VAL A 78 9.02 8.21 2.86
N VAL A 79 8.95 7.24 1.97
CA VAL A 79 7.92 7.16 0.94
C VAL A 79 7.13 5.87 1.11
N ILE A 80 5.82 6.00 1.09
CA ILE A 80 4.88 4.89 1.02
C ILE A 80 4.19 4.96 -0.34
N LEU A 81 4.00 3.83 -1.00
CA LEU A 81 3.25 3.74 -2.24
C LEU A 81 2.11 2.71 -2.12
N ALA A 82 1.16 2.76 -3.04
CA ALA A 82 0.11 1.75 -3.17
C ALA A 82 0.39 0.78 -4.36
N SER A 83 1.65 0.66 -4.75
CA SER A 83 2.15 -0.22 -5.79
C SER A 83 3.48 -0.81 -5.34
N TRP A 84 3.56 -2.13 -5.30
CA TRP A 84 4.80 -2.84 -5.03
C TRP A 84 5.77 -2.71 -6.20
N SER A 85 5.25 -2.77 -7.44
CA SER A 85 6.06 -2.60 -8.66
C SER A 85 6.74 -1.23 -8.71
N ASP A 86 6.06 -0.15 -8.34
CA ASP A 86 6.68 1.18 -8.28
C ASP A 86 7.78 1.24 -7.20
N GLY A 87 7.59 0.56 -6.06
CA GLY A 87 8.64 0.40 -5.04
C GLY A 87 9.86 -0.34 -5.59
N LEU A 88 9.67 -1.44 -6.31
CA LEU A 88 10.75 -2.17 -6.98
C LEU A 88 11.47 -1.31 -8.02
N SER A 89 10.75 -0.48 -8.77
CA SER A 89 11.34 0.49 -9.70
C SER A 89 12.26 1.49 -8.98
N MET A 90 11.82 2.02 -7.83
CA MET A 90 12.65 2.91 -7.01
C MET A 90 13.90 2.20 -6.49
N LYS A 91 13.79 0.93 -6.08
CA LYS A 91 14.92 0.09 -5.66
C LYS A 91 15.91 -0.11 -6.80
N GLN A 92 15.45 -0.49 -7.99
CA GLN A 92 16.30 -0.66 -9.18
C GLN A 92 17.00 0.66 -9.57
N GLY A 93 16.35 1.80 -9.34
CA GLY A 93 16.92 3.13 -9.52
C GLY A 93 17.93 3.54 -8.44
N GLY A 94 18.24 2.70 -7.45
CA GLY A 94 19.19 3.00 -6.37
C GLY A 94 18.70 4.11 -5.41
N LYS A 95 17.41 4.33 -5.34
CA LYS A 95 16.80 5.44 -4.57
C LYS A 95 16.51 5.08 -3.11
N LEU A 96 16.76 3.83 -2.67
CA LEU A 96 16.36 3.31 -1.38
C LEU A 96 17.54 2.85 -0.52
N VAL A 97 17.29 2.77 0.80
CA VAL A 97 18.23 2.27 1.80
C VAL A 97 17.71 0.96 2.39
N SER A 98 18.61 0.00 2.57
CA SER A 98 18.29 -1.24 3.29
C SER A 98 18.17 -0.97 4.80
N TYR A 99 17.16 -1.60 5.42
CA TYR A 99 16.92 -1.55 6.86
C TYR A 99 16.21 -2.84 7.30
N THR A 100 16.39 -3.25 8.55
CA THR A 100 15.61 -4.36 9.14
C THR A 100 14.69 -3.77 10.20
N PRO A 101 13.37 -3.68 9.95
CA PRO A 101 12.45 -3.06 10.90
C PRO A 101 12.27 -3.92 12.17
N ALA A 102 11.91 -3.28 13.26
CA ALA A 102 11.43 -3.96 14.44
C ALA A 102 10.20 -4.82 14.08
N ASN A 103 10.06 -6.01 14.69
CA ASN A 103 9.02 -6.99 14.38
C ASN A 103 9.04 -7.53 12.92
N ALA A 104 10.18 -7.48 12.22
CA ALA A 104 10.31 -8.04 10.88
C ALA A 104 9.93 -9.53 10.81
N ASP A 105 10.14 -10.28 11.89
CA ASP A 105 9.77 -11.68 12.04
C ASP A 105 8.25 -11.93 12.07
N LYS A 106 7.45 -10.90 12.29
CA LYS A 106 5.97 -10.95 12.29
C LYS A 106 5.35 -10.46 10.98
N VAL A 107 6.14 -9.89 10.10
CA VAL A 107 5.64 -9.39 8.81
C VAL A 107 5.13 -10.56 7.96
N VAL A 108 4.07 -10.32 7.19
CA VAL A 108 3.55 -11.31 6.25
C VAL A 108 4.66 -11.76 5.30
N GLU A 109 4.77 -13.05 5.08
CA GLU A 109 5.80 -13.64 4.22
C GLU A 109 5.78 -13.01 2.83
N GLY A 110 6.94 -12.60 2.32
CA GLY A 110 7.09 -11.93 1.04
C GLY A 110 6.77 -10.42 1.04
N TRP A 111 6.36 -9.83 2.18
CA TRP A 111 6.10 -8.39 2.26
C TRP A 111 7.30 -7.57 2.79
N ILE A 112 8.45 -8.19 2.94
CA ILE A 112 9.77 -7.54 2.98
C ILE A 112 10.53 -8.08 1.77
N ASP A 113 11.07 -7.20 0.94
CA ASP A 113 11.86 -7.64 -0.21
C ASP A 113 13.21 -8.23 0.19
N ALA A 114 13.83 -9.00 -0.69
CA ALA A 114 15.05 -9.76 -0.40
C ALA A 114 16.23 -8.89 0.08
N ASP A 115 16.27 -7.61 -0.33
CA ASP A 115 17.33 -6.67 0.05
C ASP A 115 16.93 -5.78 1.23
N SER A 116 15.76 -6.02 1.83
CA SER A 116 15.22 -5.25 2.96
C SER A 116 15.15 -3.75 2.68
N MET A 117 14.58 -3.37 1.54
CA MET A 117 14.38 -1.98 1.10
C MET A 117 12.91 -1.61 0.98
N LEU A 118 12.03 -2.60 0.80
CA LEU A 118 10.58 -2.43 0.73
C LEU A 118 9.93 -3.15 1.91
N PHE A 119 9.05 -2.44 2.63
CA PHE A 119 8.39 -2.95 3.83
C PHE A 119 6.87 -2.81 3.67
N GLY A 120 6.17 -3.89 3.35
CA GLY A 120 4.73 -3.92 3.22
C GLY A 120 4.04 -3.75 4.58
N TYR A 121 3.93 -2.52 5.08
CA TYR A 121 3.36 -2.24 6.40
C TYR A 121 1.85 -2.48 6.44
N SER A 122 1.21 -2.52 5.31
CA SER A 122 -0.19 -2.83 5.10
C SER A 122 -0.39 -3.34 3.68
N ALA A 123 -1.60 -3.81 3.35
CA ALA A 123 -1.97 -4.08 1.97
C ALA A 123 -3.42 -3.69 1.69
N SER A 124 -3.74 -3.58 0.40
CA SER A 124 -5.10 -3.53 -0.10
C SER A 124 -5.27 -4.60 -1.18
N ALA A 125 -6.42 -5.23 -1.23
CA ALA A 125 -6.81 -6.00 -2.40
C ALA A 125 -7.70 -5.15 -3.31
N VAL A 126 -7.72 -5.48 -4.58
CA VAL A 126 -8.72 -4.93 -5.48
C VAL A 126 -9.81 -5.98 -5.71
N GLY A 127 -11.05 -5.54 -5.78
CA GLY A 127 -12.21 -6.41 -5.97
C GLY A 127 -13.18 -5.83 -6.98
N VAL A 128 -14.28 -6.52 -7.18
CA VAL A 128 -15.43 -5.98 -7.89
C VAL A 128 -16.34 -5.30 -6.88
N ILE A 129 -16.51 -3.98 -7.03
CA ILE A 129 -17.39 -3.17 -6.20
C ILE A 129 -18.61 -2.82 -7.04
N TYR A 130 -19.80 -2.95 -6.51
CA TYR A 130 -21.00 -2.63 -7.25
C TYR A 130 -22.04 -1.90 -6.42
N ASN A 131 -22.84 -1.09 -7.08
CA ASN A 131 -23.96 -0.38 -6.47
C ASN A 131 -25.18 -1.32 -6.40
N THR A 132 -25.63 -1.65 -5.20
CA THR A 132 -26.69 -2.63 -4.95
C THR A 132 -28.08 -2.15 -5.38
N ILE A 133 -28.27 -0.85 -5.68
CA ILE A 133 -29.50 -0.30 -6.25
C ILE A 133 -29.52 -0.48 -7.77
N VAL A 134 -28.37 -0.29 -8.44
CA VAL A 134 -28.23 -0.40 -9.89
C VAL A 134 -28.11 -1.86 -10.32
N VAL A 135 -27.28 -2.62 -9.58
CA VAL A 135 -27.03 -4.05 -9.79
C VAL A 135 -27.33 -4.76 -8.46
N PRO A 136 -28.56 -5.29 -8.27
CA PRO A 136 -28.97 -5.83 -6.97
C PRO A 136 -28.14 -7.02 -6.46
N GLU A 137 -27.61 -7.83 -7.38
CA GLU A 137 -26.78 -8.99 -7.09
C GLU A 137 -25.72 -9.17 -8.18
N LEU A 138 -24.48 -9.40 -7.77
CA LEU A 138 -23.35 -9.64 -8.68
C LEU A 138 -22.37 -10.61 -8.04
N SER A 139 -21.95 -11.64 -8.80
CA SER A 139 -20.92 -12.62 -8.39
C SER A 139 -20.10 -13.11 -9.59
N ALA A 140 -20.08 -12.34 -10.67
CA ALA A 140 -19.38 -12.66 -11.92
C ALA A 140 -17.86 -12.79 -11.70
N ASP A 141 -17.23 -13.76 -12.35
CA ASP A 141 -15.76 -13.79 -12.44
C ASP A 141 -15.25 -12.72 -13.42
N TRP A 142 -13.97 -12.45 -13.42
CA TRP A 142 -13.38 -11.38 -14.23
C TRP A 142 -13.78 -11.48 -15.72
N SER A 143 -13.65 -12.67 -16.33
CA SER A 143 -14.05 -12.88 -17.73
C SER A 143 -15.53 -12.69 -17.99
N GLU A 144 -16.38 -13.00 -17.03
CA GLU A 144 -17.85 -12.85 -17.15
C GLU A 144 -18.29 -11.39 -17.13
N LEU A 145 -17.47 -10.47 -16.54
CA LEU A 145 -17.71 -9.03 -16.59
C LEU A 145 -17.58 -8.47 -18.03
N ALA A 146 -16.95 -9.19 -18.93
CA ALA A 146 -16.89 -8.85 -20.36
C ALA A 146 -18.22 -9.12 -21.11
N ASP A 147 -19.20 -9.80 -20.48
CA ASP A 147 -20.49 -10.10 -21.11
C ASP A 147 -21.28 -8.84 -21.48
N ALA A 148 -21.98 -8.89 -22.60
CA ALA A 148 -22.77 -7.77 -23.12
C ALA A 148 -23.86 -7.27 -22.16
N GLN A 149 -24.31 -8.07 -21.19
CA GLN A 149 -25.27 -7.65 -20.17
C GLN A 149 -24.73 -6.52 -19.27
N TYR A 150 -23.39 -6.36 -19.16
CA TYR A 150 -22.74 -5.31 -18.38
C TYR A 150 -22.29 -4.13 -19.26
N ALA A 151 -22.64 -4.11 -20.56
CA ALA A 151 -22.24 -3.03 -21.45
C ALA A 151 -22.66 -1.66 -20.93
N GLY A 152 -21.72 -0.72 -20.87
CA GLY A 152 -21.90 0.63 -20.32
C GLY A 152 -22.09 0.70 -18.80
N GLN A 153 -21.88 -0.39 -18.07
CA GLN A 153 -22.02 -0.44 -16.61
C GLN A 153 -20.69 -0.52 -15.87
N LEU A 154 -19.57 -0.59 -16.59
CA LEU A 154 -18.27 -0.85 -16.01
C LEU A 154 -17.42 0.44 -15.90
N ALA A 155 -16.75 0.59 -14.78
CA ALA A 155 -15.65 1.53 -14.61
C ALA A 155 -14.42 0.80 -14.08
N ILE A 156 -13.25 1.38 -14.32
CA ILE A 156 -11.97 0.94 -13.73
C ILE A 156 -11.18 2.20 -13.31
N PRO A 157 -10.42 2.17 -12.19
CA PRO A 157 -9.58 3.30 -11.84
C PRO A 157 -8.48 3.53 -12.88
N ASP A 158 -8.05 4.78 -13.06
CA ASP A 158 -6.92 5.15 -13.90
C ASP A 158 -5.62 4.54 -13.35
N PRO A 159 -4.99 3.57 -14.04
CA PRO A 159 -3.80 2.88 -13.54
C PRO A 159 -2.55 3.76 -13.50
N GLU A 160 -2.52 4.89 -14.22
CA GLU A 160 -1.41 5.86 -14.11
C GLU A 160 -1.50 6.70 -12.84
N LYS A 161 -2.69 6.78 -12.21
CA LYS A 161 -2.92 7.51 -10.95
C LYS A 161 -3.08 6.59 -9.76
N SER A 162 -3.57 5.36 -9.99
CA SER A 162 -3.80 4.34 -8.95
C SER A 162 -2.75 3.25 -9.02
N GLY A 163 -1.81 3.23 -8.07
CA GLY A 163 -0.81 2.17 -7.98
C GLY A 163 -1.42 0.77 -7.82
N SER A 164 -2.53 0.64 -7.06
CA SER A 164 -3.21 -0.65 -6.90
C SER A 164 -3.84 -1.14 -8.20
N CYS A 165 -4.43 -0.23 -9.01
CA CYS A 165 -4.97 -0.58 -10.32
C CYS A 165 -3.83 -0.91 -11.30
N LYS A 166 -2.72 -0.18 -11.27
CA LYS A 166 -1.53 -0.46 -12.08
C LYS A 166 -1.01 -1.88 -11.84
N ASP A 167 -0.83 -2.26 -10.57
CA ASP A 167 -0.38 -3.60 -10.21
C ASP A 167 -1.44 -4.67 -10.57
N PHE A 168 -2.74 -4.36 -10.43
CA PHE A 168 -3.80 -5.27 -10.87
C PHE A 168 -3.73 -5.53 -12.38
N VAL A 169 -3.65 -4.49 -13.19
CA VAL A 169 -3.59 -4.63 -14.66
C VAL A 169 -2.37 -5.45 -15.06
N ALA A 170 -1.20 -5.16 -14.49
CA ALA A 170 0.02 -5.93 -14.78
C ALA A 170 -0.11 -7.39 -14.34
N GLY A 171 -0.64 -7.66 -13.14
CA GLY A 171 -0.83 -9.00 -12.61
C GLY A 171 -1.89 -9.79 -13.39
N TYR A 172 -3.01 -9.14 -13.73
CA TYR A 172 -4.07 -9.76 -14.53
C TYR A 172 -3.60 -10.13 -15.93
N VAL A 173 -2.95 -9.19 -16.62
CA VAL A 173 -2.42 -9.41 -17.96
C VAL A 173 -1.34 -10.47 -17.98
N ASN A 174 -0.46 -10.49 -16.98
CA ASN A 174 0.56 -11.54 -16.86
C ASN A 174 -0.05 -12.93 -16.66
N ALA A 175 -1.18 -13.04 -15.96
CA ALA A 175 -1.83 -14.31 -15.67
C ALA A 175 -2.81 -14.75 -16.77
N TYR A 176 -3.58 -13.85 -17.34
CA TYR A 176 -4.75 -14.14 -18.19
C TYR A 176 -4.70 -13.50 -19.58
N GLY A 177 -3.78 -12.55 -19.82
CA GLY A 177 -3.73 -11.80 -21.07
C GLY A 177 -4.70 -10.61 -21.10
N TRP A 178 -4.88 -10.04 -22.31
CA TRP A 178 -5.63 -8.80 -22.53
C TRP A 178 -7.10 -9.00 -22.91
N ASP A 179 -7.50 -10.21 -23.30
CA ASP A 179 -8.76 -10.44 -24.02
C ASP A 179 -9.98 -9.95 -23.22
N ASP A 180 -10.05 -10.25 -21.92
CA ASP A 180 -11.16 -9.83 -21.08
C ASP A 180 -11.20 -8.30 -20.87
N LEU A 181 -10.05 -7.68 -20.60
CA LEU A 181 -9.95 -6.22 -20.43
C LEU A 181 -10.29 -5.48 -21.72
N GLN A 182 -9.87 -6.03 -22.88
CA GLN A 182 -10.24 -5.48 -24.18
C GLN A 182 -11.75 -5.61 -24.42
N ALA A 183 -12.35 -6.75 -24.11
CA ALA A 183 -13.79 -6.96 -24.27
C ALA A 183 -14.62 -6.06 -23.34
N MET A 184 -14.17 -5.85 -22.09
CA MET A 184 -14.80 -4.88 -21.19
C MET A 184 -14.69 -3.44 -21.75
N ALA A 185 -13.54 -3.06 -22.31
CA ALA A 185 -13.35 -1.75 -22.94
C ALA A 185 -14.24 -1.60 -24.18
N ASP A 186 -14.34 -2.62 -25.04
CA ASP A 186 -15.23 -2.64 -26.22
C ASP A 186 -16.72 -2.55 -25.82
N ASN A 187 -17.07 -3.07 -24.65
CA ASN A 187 -18.40 -2.93 -24.03
C ASN A 187 -18.61 -1.58 -23.31
N GLY A 188 -17.70 -0.63 -23.44
CA GLY A 188 -17.86 0.73 -22.93
C GLY A 188 -17.42 0.91 -21.48
N MET A 189 -16.45 0.14 -20.99
CA MET A 189 -15.80 0.41 -19.70
C MET A 189 -15.14 1.78 -19.71
N VAL A 190 -15.35 2.58 -18.67
CA VAL A 190 -14.84 3.95 -18.55
C VAL A 190 -13.76 4.07 -17.47
N VAL A 191 -12.91 5.09 -17.59
CA VAL A 191 -11.86 5.44 -16.62
C VAL A 191 -12.15 6.82 -16.02
N PRO A 192 -12.97 6.93 -14.95
CA PRO A 192 -13.35 8.22 -14.38
C PRO A 192 -12.21 9.00 -13.73
N GLY A 193 -11.12 8.32 -13.37
CA GLY A 193 -9.96 8.90 -12.72
C GLY A 193 -9.35 7.96 -11.67
N ALA A 194 -8.66 8.51 -10.67
CA ALA A 194 -8.09 7.73 -9.58
C ALA A 194 -9.19 7.04 -8.74
N ASN A 195 -8.79 6.14 -7.81
CA ASN A 195 -9.70 5.30 -7.02
C ASN A 195 -10.93 6.04 -6.45
N LYS A 196 -10.77 7.28 -5.99
CA LYS A 196 -11.87 8.06 -5.42
C LYS A 196 -12.92 8.39 -6.47
N ALA A 197 -12.51 8.92 -7.63
CA ALA A 197 -13.42 9.28 -8.71
C ALA A 197 -14.10 8.05 -9.31
N ALA A 198 -13.37 6.95 -9.47
CA ALA A 198 -13.94 5.69 -9.96
C ALA A 198 -14.98 5.10 -9.00
N LEU A 199 -14.74 5.15 -7.69
CA LEU A 199 -15.73 4.72 -6.68
C LEU A 199 -16.95 5.65 -6.66
N GLU A 200 -16.74 6.96 -6.81
CA GLU A 200 -17.83 7.96 -6.83
C GLU A 200 -18.79 7.72 -8.00
N ALA A 201 -18.29 7.39 -9.20
CA ALA A 201 -19.10 7.04 -10.35
C ALA A 201 -20.04 5.85 -10.07
N VAL A 202 -19.57 4.84 -9.32
CA VAL A 202 -20.40 3.70 -8.90
C VAL A 202 -21.34 4.08 -7.75
N THR A 203 -20.86 4.82 -6.77
CA THR A 203 -21.67 5.22 -5.60
C THR A 203 -22.88 6.07 -6.04
N THR A 204 -22.67 6.96 -7.01
CA THR A 204 -23.76 7.81 -7.56
C THR A 204 -24.66 7.09 -8.55
N GLY A 205 -24.28 5.89 -9.00
CA GLY A 205 -25.02 5.12 -9.99
C GLY A 205 -24.84 5.61 -11.43
N GLU A 206 -23.81 6.38 -11.74
CA GLU A 206 -23.42 6.73 -13.10
C GLU A 206 -23.05 5.47 -13.89
N VAL A 207 -22.36 4.53 -13.24
CA VAL A 207 -22.14 3.13 -13.66
C VAL A 207 -22.47 2.20 -12.50
N GLY A 208 -22.76 0.93 -12.80
CA GLY A 208 -23.16 -0.04 -11.78
C GLY A 208 -22.00 -0.76 -11.09
N ILE A 209 -20.85 -0.89 -11.76
CA ILE A 209 -19.79 -1.83 -11.37
C ILE A 209 -18.42 -1.15 -11.50
N LEU A 210 -17.58 -1.29 -10.47
CA LEU A 210 -16.17 -0.91 -10.48
C LEU A 210 -15.30 -2.17 -10.54
N VAL A 211 -14.64 -2.37 -11.66
CA VAL A 211 -13.60 -3.38 -11.88
C VAL A 211 -12.31 -2.93 -11.16
N ALA A 212 -11.63 -3.82 -10.48
CA ALA A 212 -10.40 -3.54 -9.75
C ALA A 212 -10.52 -2.36 -8.73
N GLY A 213 -11.68 -2.24 -8.10
CA GLY A 213 -11.92 -1.25 -7.05
C GLY A 213 -11.12 -1.59 -5.78
N VAL A 214 -10.51 -0.59 -5.17
CA VAL A 214 -9.73 -0.77 -3.94
C VAL A 214 -10.66 -1.02 -2.76
N ASP A 215 -10.49 -2.14 -2.10
CA ASP A 215 -11.38 -2.72 -1.11
C ASP A 215 -11.63 -1.84 0.13
N TYR A 216 -10.58 -1.25 0.73
CA TYR A 216 -10.75 -0.41 1.93
C TYR A 216 -11.66 0.81 1.69
N ASN A 217 -11.70 1.32 0.46
CA ASN A 217 -12.61 2.40 0.09
C ASN A 217 -14.07 1.91 0.08
N ALA A 218 -14.32 0.72 -0.46
CA ALA A 218 -15.65 0.10 -0.44
C ALA A 218 -16.12 -0.16 1.00
N TYR A 219 -15.30 -0.84 1.80
CA TYR A 219 -15.64 -1.12 3.21
C TYR A 219 -15.93 0.17 4.00
N SER A 220 -15.10 1.21 3.80
CA SER A 220 -15.33 2.51 4.45
C SER A 220 -16.62 3.18 4.00
N SER A 221 -16.99 3.07 2.73
CA SER A 221 -18.25 3.65 2.19
C SER A 221 -19.46 2.85 2.65
N MET A 222 -19.39 1.52 2.63
CA MET A 222 -20.43 0.62 3.15
C MET A 222 -20.71 0.89 4.64
N ALA A 223 -19.66 1.11 5.45
CA ALA A 223 -19.80 1.46 6.86
C ALA A 223 -20.49 2.81 7.11
N LYS A 224 -20.50 3.70 6.11
CA LYS A 224 -21.25 4.97 6.12
C LYS A 224 -22.67 4.84 5.58
N GLY A 225 -23.08 3.64 5.15
CA GLY A 225 -24.41 3.37 4.64
C GLY A 225 -24.58 3.60 3.14
N GLU A 226 -23.50 3.76 2.38
CA GLU A 226 -23.58 3.82 0.92
C GLU A 226 -24.06 2.48 0.35
N PRO A 227 -24.88 2.48 -0.72
CA PRO A 227 -25.47 1.27 -1.29
C PRO A 227 -24.47 0.47 -2.14
N LEU A 228 -23.36 0.09 -1.53
CA LEU A 228 -22.28 -0.64 -2.18
C LEU A 228 -22.15 -2.06 -1.62
N SER A 229 -21.65 -2.95 -2.45
CA SER A 229 -21.15 -4.26 -2.04
C SER A 229 -19.82 -4.54 -2.73
N ILE A 230 -19.04 -5.47 -2.18
CA ILE A 230 -17.76 -5.90 -2.72
C ILE A 230 -17.62 -7.40 -2.62
N TYR A 231 -16.98 -7.98 -3.63
CA TYR A 231 -16.50 -9.37 -3.58
C TYR A 231 -15.18 -9.50 -4.35
N TYR A 232 -14.49 -10.63 -4.10
CA TYR A 232 -13.28 -11.00 -4.82
C TYR A 232 -13.62 -12.16 -5.75
N PRO A 233 -13.44 -12.02 -7.08
CA PRO A 233 -13.70 -13.08 -8.05
C PRO A 233 -12.92 -14.36 -7.77
N ALA A 234 -13.51 -15.51 -8.09
CA ALA A 234 -12.91 -16.83 -7.83
C ALA A 234 -11.60 -17.06 -8.61
N GLY A 235 -11.44 -16.43 -9.76
CA GLY A 235 -10.19 -16.41 -10.52
C GLY A 235 -9.02 -15.73 -9.78
N GLY A 236 -9.30 -15.14 -8.62
CA GLY A 236 -8.30 -14.46 -7.80
C GLY A 236 -8.08 -13.01 -8.17
N THR A 237 -7.43 -12.30 -7.27
CA THR A 237 -7.11 -10.88 -7.45
C THR A 237 -5.67 -10.58 -7.01
N VAL A 238 -5.21 -9.38 -7.30
CA VAL A 238 -3.93 -8.88 -6.80
C VAL A 238 -4.14 -8.26 -5.42
N VAL A 239 -3.41 -8.80 -4.44
CA VAL A 239 -3.22 -8.15 -3.15
C VAL A 239 -1.96 -7.31 -3.24
N ASN A 240 -2.10 -6.02 -3.04
CA ASN A 240 -1.00 -5.05 -3.18
C ASN A 240 -0.41 -4.74 -1.80
N PRO A 241 0.76 -5.29 -1.43
CA PRO A 241 1.50 -4.78 -0.29
C PRO A 241 1.84 -3.31 -0.54
N ARG A 242 1.66 -2.49 0.47
CA ARG A 242 1.95 -1.04 0.40
C ARG A 242 3.34 -0.80 0.96
N PRO A 243 4.36 -0.69 0.09
CA PRO A 243 5.74 -0.58 0.54
C PRO A 243 5.97 0.77 1.22
N ALA A 244 6.42 0.73 2.47
CA ALA A 244 7.10 1.82 3.11
C ALA A 244 8.60 1.69 2.83
N MET A 245 9.28 2.78 2.51
CA MET A 245 10.65 2.79 2.02
C MET A 245 11.40 3.99 2.57
N ILE A 246 12.68 3.83 2.90
CA ILE A 246 13.56 4.93 3.30
C ILE A 246 14.34 5.41 2.08
N LEU A 247 14.27 6.70 1.78
CA LEU A 247 15.04 7.26 0.65
C LEU A 247 16.54 7.29 0.96
N SER A 248 17.37 7.00 -0.04
CA SER A 248 18.84 7.10 0.08
C SER A 248 19.32 8.54 0.31
N THR A 249 18.47 9.52 0.01
CA THR A 249 18.70 10.94 0.22
C THR A 249 17.99 11.49 1.46
N ALA A 250 17.42 10.63 2.32
CA ALA A 250 16.65 11.02 3.50
C ALA A 250 17.44 11.97 4.41
N PRO A 251 17.00 13.23 4.61
CA PRO A 251 17.68 14.17 5.49
C PRO A 251 17.70 13.73 6.96
N ASN A 252 16.68 12.97 7.39
CA ASN A 252 16.47 12.53 8.77
C ASN A 252 16.43 10.99 8.87
N ALA A 253 17.51 10.33 8.43
CA ALA A 253 17.55 8.87 8.26
C ALA A 253 17.23 8.07 9.54
N ASP A 254 17.65 8.51 10.73
CA ASP A 254 17.36 7.80 11.97
C ASP A 254 15.89 7.95 12.39
N ASN A 255 15.29 9.11 12.17
CA ASN A 255 13.85 9.31 12.36
C ASN A 255 13.04 8.48 11.34
N ALA A 256 13.54 8.35 10.10
CA ALA A 256 12.94 7.49 9.08
C ALA A 256 12.90 6.02 9.51
N LYS A 257 14.01 5.48 10.03
CA LYS A 257 14.07 4.12 10.58
C LYS A 257 13.09 3.93 11.73
N ALA A 258 13.05 4.88 12.67
CA ALA A 258 12.12 4.84 13.79
C ALA A 258 10.65 4.89 13.31
N PHE A 259 10.36 5.65 12.25
CA PHE A 259 9.03 5.67 11.66
C PHE A 259 8.66 4.32 11.03
N ILE A 260 9.59 3.67 10.31
CA ILE A 260 9.37 2.31 9.79
C ILE A 260 9.11 1.33 10.95
N ASP A 261 9.89 1.38 12.05
CA ASP A 261 9.66 0.53 13.22
C ASP A 261 8.27 0.76 13.82
N TYR A 262 7.85 2.01 13.93
CA TYR A 262 6.52 2.36 14.43
C TYR A 262 5.40 1.80 13.56
N LEU A 263 5.55 1.79 12.22
CA LEU A 263 4.55 1.22 11.32
C LEU A 263 4.24 -0.25 11.61
N PHE A 264 5.20 -1.00 12.19
CA PHE A 264 5.02 -2.40 12.60
C PHE A 264 4.75 -2.58 14.09
N SER A 265 4.47 -1.51 14.84
CA SER A 265 4.02 -1.59 16.23
C SER A 265 2.57 -2.11 16.32
N ASP A 266 2.17 -2.59 17.50
CA ASP A 266 0.80 -3.04 17.74
C ASP A 266 -0.20 -1.90 17.51
N GLU A 267 0.13 -0.69 17.97
CA GLU A 267 -0.70 0.50 17.79
C GLU A 267 -0.91 0.85 16.32
N ALA A 268 0.17 0.97 15.55
CA ALA A 268 0.07 1.33 14.13
C ALA A 268 -0.68 0.27 13.32
N GLN A 269 -0.47 -1.02 13.61
CA GLN A 269 -1.15 -2.09 12.92
C GLN A 269 -2.64 -2.18 13.29
N GLN A 270 -3.01 -1.82 14.52
CA GLN A 270 -4.42 -1.66 14.88
C GLN A 270 -5.08 -0.51 14.10
N LEU A 271 -4.39 0.64 13.96
CA LEU A 271 -4.87 1.76 13.13
C LEU A 271 -5.04 1.36 11.66
N VAL A 272 -4.15 0.50 11.13
CA VAL A 272 -4.26 -0.06 9.78
C VAL A 272 -5.56 -0.85 9.62
N THR A 273 -5.88 -1.76 10.55
CA THR A 273 -7.13 -2.55 10.47
C THR A 273 -8.38 -1.70 10.64
N GLU A 274 -8.36 -0.68 11.52
CA GLU A 274 -9.46 0.29 11.68
C GLU A 274 -9.75 1.07 10.38
N ALA A 275 -8.72 1.27 9.56
CA ALA A 275 -8.85 1.91 8.25
C ALA A 275 -9.24 0.95 7.12
N TYR A 276 -9.65 -0.27 7.44
CA TYR A 276 -10.01 -1.34 6.51
C TYR A 276 -8.87 -1.79 5.59
N LEU A 277 -7.62 -1.53 5.93
CA LEU A 277 -6.46 -2.09 5.25
C LEU A 277 -6.09 -3.45 5.86
N LEU A 278 -5.50 -4.33 5.06
CA LEU A 278 -4.87 -5.55 5.55
C LEU A 278 -3.60 -5.18 6.34
N PRO A 279 -3.40 -5.72 7.54
CA PRO A 279 -2.20 -5.45 8.32
C PRO A 279 -0.95 -6.05 7.67
N GLY A 280 0.19 -5.39 7.83
CA GLY A 280 1.49 -5.89 7.39
C GLY A 280 2.02 -7.04 8.24
N ARG A 281 1.45 -7.23 9.43
CA ARG A 281 1.82 -8.29 10.37
C ARG A 281 0.83 -9.47 10.28
N SER A 282 1.37 -10.67 10.24
CA SER A 282 0.62 -11.94 10.13
C SER A 282 -0.11 -12.33 11.41
N ASP A 283 0.32 -11.80 12.57
CA ASP A 283 -0.27 -12.07 13.89
C ASP A 283 -1.44 -11.12 14.23
N ILE A 284 -1.82 -10.20 13.33
CA ILE A 284 -2.93 -9.26 13.49
C ILE A 284 -4.01 -9.57 12.45
N LYS A 285 -5.28 -9.54 12.87
CA LYS A 285 -6.43 -9.86 12.03
C LYS A 285 -7.40 -8.69 11.95
N CYS A 286 -8.08 -8.58 10.81
CA CYS A 286 -9.18 -7.65 10.62
C CYS A 286 -10.48 -8.27 11.16
N GLU A 287 -11.29 -7.46 11.86
CA GLU A 287 -12.62 -7.85 12.33
C GLU A 287 -13.76 -7.34 11.42
N ASN A 288 -13.46 -6.37 10.59
CA ASN A 288 -14.43 -5.56 9.84
C ASN A 288 -14.36 -5.77 8.31
N ARG A 289 -13.55 -6.72 7.85
CA ARG A 289 -13.37 -7.08 6.44
C ARG A 289 -12.79 -8.50 6.32
N SER A 290 -12.75 -9.06 5.10
CA SER A 290 -12.04 -10.31 4.80
C SER A 290 -10.55 -10.19 5.13
N ASN A 291 -9.99 -11.23 5.75
CA ASN A 291 -8.56 -11.34 6.00
C ASN A 291 -7.81 -11.82 4.75
N LEU A 292 -6.49 -11.74 4.77
CA LEU A 292 -5.64 -12.11 3.62
C LEU A 292 -5.89 -13.54 3.14
N GLU A 293 -6.07 -14.47 4.07
CA GLU A 293 -6.33 -15.89 3.79
C GLU A 293 -7.70 -16.19 3.17
N ASP A 294 -8.65 -15.25 3.28
CA ASP A 294 -10.01 -15.38 2.74
C ASP A 294 -10.12 -14.80 1.33
N ILE A 295 -9.07 -14.15 0.82
CA ILE A 295 -9.05 -13.48 -0.48
C ILE A 295 -8.41 -14.40 -1.51
N PRO A 296 -9.12 -14.84 -2.55
CA PRO A 296 -8.51 -15.53 -3.68
C PRO A 296 -7.45 -14.64 -4.34
N GLN A 297 -6.24 -15.17 -4.57
CA GLN A 297 -5.11 -14.38 -5.07
C GLN A 297 -4.60 -14.93 -6.40
N ILE A 298 -4.28 -14.03 -7.32
CA ILE A 298 -3.43 -14.32 -8.48
C ILE A 298 -2.00 -14.48 -7.97
N ALA A 299 -1.28 -15.50 -8.42
CA ALA A 299 0.15 -15.63 -8.13
C ALA A 299 0.92 -14.50 -8.81
N CYS A 300 1.41 -13.56 -8.01
CA CYS A 300 2.14 -12.39 -8.51
C CYS A 300 3.62 -12.72 -8.71
N ASP A 301 4.08 -12.69 -9.96
CA ASP A 301 5.50 -12.55 -10.30
C ASP A 301 5.81 -11.05 -10.41
N TRP A 302 6.31 -10.47 -9.32
CA TRP A 302 6.55 -9.03 -9.22
C TRP A 302 7.60 -8.53 -10.22
N ASP A 303 8.59 -9.34 -10.61
CA ASP A 303 9.59 -8.94 -11.62
C ASP A 303 8.96 -8.91 -13.01
N ALA A 304 8.15 -9.91 -13.36
CA ALA A 304 7.41 -9.94 -14.62
C ALA A 304 6.38 -8.80 -14.67
N MET A 305 5.65 -8.55 -13.57
CA MET A 305 4.70 -7.45 -13.47
C MET A 305 5.37 -6.08 -13.61
N LEU A 306 6.51 -5.87 -12.96
CA LEU A 306 7.29 -4.64 -13.09
C LEU A 306 7.70 -4.37 -14.54
N ALA A 307 8.13 -5.41 -15.27
CA ALA A 307 8.58 -5.29 -16.66
C ALA A 307 7.50 -4.74 -17.61
N ILE A 308 6.21 -5.01 -17.31
CA ILE A 308 5.08 -4.62 -18.17
C ILE A 308 4.19 -3.51 -17.54
N SER A 309 4.37 -3.16 -16.28
CA SER A 309 3.41 -2.34 -15.52
C SER A 309 3.12 -0.98 -16.15
N THR A 310 4.14 -0.28 -16.62
CA THR A 310 3.99 1.05 -17.23
C THR A 310 3.31 0.96 -18.59
N GLU A 311 3.71 0.00 -19.43
CA GLU A 311 3.11 -0.20 -20.75
C GLU A 311 1.65 -0.65 -20.62
N SER A 312 1.38 -1.60 -19.72
CA SER A 312 0.02 -2.09 -19.46
C SER A 312 -0.92 -1.01 -18.95
N ALA A 313 -0.44 -0.10 -18.09
CA ALA A 313 -1.22 1.05 -17.62
C ALA A 313 -1.59 2.00 -18.77
N ALA A 314 -0.63 2.35 -19.60
CA ALA A 314 -0.86 3.19 -20.77
C ALA A 314 -1.79 2.50 -21.80
N GLN A 315 -1.64 1.21 -22.01
CA GLN A 315 -2.49 0.44 -22.91
C GLN A 315 -3.94 0.39 -22.43
N LEU A 316 -4.18 0.15 -21.13
CA LEU A 316 -5.54 0.17 -20.57
C LEU A 316 -6.21 1.53 -20.82
N ASN A 317 -5.52 2.63 -20.51
CA ASN A 317 -6.04 3.97 -20.76
C ASN A 317 -6.28 4.26 -22.26
N ALA A 318 -5.55 3.62 -23.15
CA ALA A 318 -5.73 3.77 -24.60
C ALA A 318 -6.95 3.01 -25.13
N ILE A 319 -7.29 1.84 -24.58
CA ILE A 319 -8.46 1.06 -24.99
C ILE A 319 -9.76 1.51 -24.32
N CYS A 320 -9.72 2.02 -23.09
CA CYS A 320 -10.87 2.59 -22.40
C CYS A 320 -10.98 4.10 -22.74
N LYS A 321 -11.92 4.47 -23.56
CA LYS A 321 -12.11 5.86 -24.05
C LYS A 321 -13.22 6.58 -23.30
#